data_9d0052e40efc1462a3133b41ed848dee
#
_entry.id   9d0052e40efc1462a3133b41ed848dee
#
_cell.length_a   1.000
_cell.length_b   1.000
_cell.length_c   1.000
_cell.angle_alpha   90.00
_cell.angle_beta   90.00
_cell.angle_gamma   90.00
#
_symmetry.space_group_name_H-M   'P 1'
#
loop_
_entity.id
_entity.type
_entity.pdbx_description
1 polymer ?
#
loop_
_entity_poly.entity_id
_entity_poly.type
_entity_poly.pdbx_seq_one_letter_code
_entity_poly.pdbx_strand_id
1 'polypeptide(L)'
;MEKKTRDIIDSVESLEKALKKLRAAQEEFSTYSQEQVDKIFFAAATAANQQRLPLAQMAVEETGMGIVEDKVIKNHYAAEYIYNKYKNSKTCGVIEEDKEFGLARVAEPLGILAAVIPTTNPTSTAIFKTLIALKTRNGIIISPHPRAKKCTAEAARVVLEAAVKAGAPEGIIDWIDVPSLEMTNLVMKECDCILATGGPAMVKSAYSSGKPALGVGAGNTPAICLLYTSPSPRD
;
A
#
# COMPACT_ATOMS: atom_id res chain seq x y z
N MET A 1 18.33 -21.81 5.89
CA MET A 1 18.15 -20.53 6.59
C MET A 1 16.78 -20.59 7.26
N GLU A 2 16.74 -20.55 8.58
CA GLU A 2 15.49 -20.46 9.33
C GLU A 2 14.74 -19.19 8.88
N LYS A 3 13.47 -19.36 8.53
CA LYS A 3 12.60 -18.21 8.27
C LYS A 3 12.50 -17.40 9.57
N LYS A 4 13.14 -16.26 9.63
CA LYS A 4 12.89 -15.30 10.71
C LYS A 4 11.41 -14.97 10.69
N THR A 5 10.68 -15.48 11.66
CA THR A 5 9.25 -15.19 11.82
C THR A 5 9.09 -13.72 12.17
N ARG A 6 8.31 -12.99 11.38
CA ARG A 6 7.90 -11.62 11.68
C ARG A 6 7.17 -11.59 13.03
N ASP A 7 7.42 -10.59 13.85
CA ASP A 7 6.68 -10.38 15.10
C ASP A 7 5.21 -10.02 14.80
N ILE A 8 4.29 -10.56 15.59
CA ILE A 8 2.85 -10.24 15.49
C ILE A 8 2.61 -8.84 16.08
N ILE A 9 1.83 -8.02 15.37
CA ILE A 9 1.41 -6.69 15.82
C ILE A 9 -0.07 -6.75 16.23
N ASP A 10 -0.31 -6.91 17.53
CA ASP A 10 -1.64 -7.11 18.15
C ASP A 10 -1.97 -6.14 19.28
N SER A 11 -1.01 -5.29 19.64
CA SER A 11 -1.09 -4.33 20.75
C SER A 11 -0.33 -3.03 20.41
N VAL A 12 -0.58 -1.99 21.19
CA VAL A 12 0.12 -0.70 21.07
C VAL A 12 1.63 -0.90 21.26
N GLU A 13 2.04 -1.71 22.25
CA GLU A 13 3.45 -1.96 22.53
C GLU A 13 4.14 -2.68 21.35
N SER A 14 3.50 -3.72 20.79
CA SER A 14 4.05 -4.43 19.62
C SER A 14 4.12 -3.52 18.39
N LEU A 15 3.16 -2.60 18.23
CA LEU A 15 3.15 -1.62 17.15
C LEU A 15 4.28 -0.61 17.28
N GLU A 16 4.51 -0.04 18.48
CA GLU A 16 5.62 0.89 18.72
C GLU A 16 6.99 0.24 18.43
N LYS A 17 7.13 -1.02 18.81
CA LYS A 17 8.33 -1.83 18.53
C LYS A 17 8.53 -2.07 17.03
N ALA A 18 7.44 -2.37 16.32
CA ALA A 18 7.45 -2.53 14.87
C ALA A 18 7.80 -1.22 14.15
N LEU A 19 7.24 -0.09 14.58
CA LEU A 19 7.55 1.22 14.01
C LEU A 19 9.03 1.59 14.16
N LYS A 20 9.68 1.26 15.28
CA LYS A 20 11.12 1.45 15.46
C LYS A 20 11.94 0.63 14.50
N LYS A 21 11.58 -0.66 14.30
CA LYS A 21 12.24 -1.54 13.33
C LYS A 21 12.04 -1.05 11.90
N LEU A 22 10.82 -0.64 11.57
CA LEU A 22 10.47 -0.10 10.26
C LEU A 22 11.25 1.19 9.96
N ARG A 23 11.44 2.06 10.98
CA ARG A 23 12.25 3.30 10.84
C ARG A 23 13.68 2.97 10.48
N ALA A 24 14.31 2.05 11.19
CA ALA A 24 15.68 1.63 10.89
C ALA A 24 15.81 1.02 9.47
N ALA A 25 14.85 0.19 9.06
CA ALA A 25 14.82 -0.38 7.71
C ALA A 25 14.63 0.71 6.64
N GLN A 26 13.80 1.72 6.91
CA GLN A 26 13.58 2.84 5.99
C GLN A 26 14.81 3.74 5.89
N GLU A 27 15.50 4.02 6.98
CA GLU A 27 16.77 4.77 6.99
C GLU A 27 17.83 4.06 6.12
N GLU A 28 17.99 2.75 6.26
CA GLU A 28 18.84 1.95 5.37
C GLU A 28 18.38 2.07 3.91
N PHE A 29 17.08 1.87 3.64
CA PHE A 29 16.54 1.89 2.29
C PHE A 29 16.65 3.26 1.63
N SER A 30 16.65 4.34 2.39
CA SER A 30 16.80 5.71 1.90
C SER A 30 18.11 5.94 1.14
N THR A 31 19.14 5.15 1.45
CA THR A 31 20.48 5.24 0.82
C THR A 31 20.61 4.48 -0.50
N TYR A 32 19.59 3.71 -0.89
CA TYR A 32 19.64 2.86 -2.06
C TYR A 32 19.66 3.65 -3.38
N SER A 33 20.42 3.15 -4.35
CA SER A 33 20.47 3.70 -5.70
C SER A 33 19.20 3.43 -6.49
N GLN A 34 18.98 4.19 -7.56
CA GLN A 34 17.85 3.97 -8.47
C GLN A 34 17.82 2.54 -9.03
N GLU A 35 18.98 1.97 -9.36
CA GLU A 35 19.10 0.61 -9.89
C GLU A 35 18.65 -0.45 -8.87
N GLN A 36 19.05 -0.30 -7.61
CA GLN A 36 18.64 -1.19 -6.52
C GLN A 36 17.12 -1.11 -6.31
N VAL A 37 16.57 0.12 -6.28
CA VAL A 37 15.13 0.36 -6.13
C VAL A 37 14.34 -0.23 -7.30
N ASP A 38 14.81 -0.06 -8.53
CA ASP A 38 14.14 -0.57 -9.72
C ASP A 38 14.10 -2.10 -9.77
N LYS A 39 15.19 -2.75 -9.36
CA LYS A 39 15.27 -4.20 -9.21
C LYS A 39 14.26 -4.72 -8.18
N ILE A 40 14.18 -4.07 -7.02
CA ILE A 40 13.23 -4.42 -5.94
C ILE A 40 11.79 -4.20 -6.42
N PHE A 41 11.51 -3.07 -7.05
CA PHE A 41 10.18 -2.73 -7.58
C PHE A 41 9.71 -3.74 -8.63
N PHE A 42 10.59 -4.15 -9.55
CA PHE A 42 10.29 -5.19 -10.54
C PHE A 42 9.95 -6.54 -9.89
N ALA A 43 10.79 -7.02 -8.97
CA ALA A 43 10.60 -8.30 -8.30
C ALA A 43 9.29 -8.33 -7.50
N ALA A 44 9.01 -7.26 -6.75
CA ALA A 44 7.80 -7.11 -5.95
C ALA A 44 6.53 -7.08 -6.82
N ALA A 45 6.52 -6.30 -7.90
CA ALA A 45 5.40 -6.20 -8.82
C ALA A 45 5.14 -7.54 -9.54
N THR A 46 6.20 -8.22 -9.97
CA THR A 46 6.10 -9.54 -10.62
C THR A 46 5.49 -10.57 -9.69
N ALA A 47 5.96 -10.65 -8.44
CA ALA A 47 5.43 -11.59 -7.45
C ALA A 47 3.96 -11.31 -7.13
N ALA A 48 3.59 -10.04 -6.93
CA ALA A 48 2.21 -9.65 -6.69
C ALA A 48 1.30 -10.04 -7.87
N ASN A 49 1.74 -9.82 -9.11
CA ASN A 49 0.98 -10.17 -10.31
C ASN A 49 0.82 -11.69 -10.47
N GLN A 50 1.85 -12.48 -10.14
CA GLN A 50 1.76 -13.95 -10.15
C GLN A 50 0.75 -14.48 -9.14
N GLN A 51 0.57 -13.81 -8.00
CA GLN A 51 -0.39 -14.17 -6.96
C GLN A 51 -1.77 -13.50 -7.11
N ARG A 52 -2.05 -12.82 -8.23
CA ARG A 52 -3.29 -12.07 -8.44
C ARG A 52 -4.56 -12.90 -8.28
N LEU A 53 -4.55 -14.17 -8.71
CA LEU A 53 -5.71 -15.07 -8.59
C LEU A 53 -5.92 -15.59 -7.16
N PRO A 54 -4.93 -16.21 -6.49
CA PRO A 54 -5.09 -16.62 -5.08
C PRO A 54 -5.50 -15.46 -4.17
N LEU A 55 -4.89 -14.28 -4.33
CA LEU A 55 -5.25 -13.10 -3.54
C LEU A 55 -6.68 -12.62 -3.82
N ALA A 56 -7.17 -12.73 -5.05
CA ALA A 56 -8.55 -12.39 -5.40
C ALA A 56 -9.55 -13.34 -4.74
N GLN A 57 -9.28 -14.66 -4.80
CA GLN A 57 -10.09 -15.68 -4.15
C GLN A 57 -10.17 -15.45 -2.63
N MET A 58 -9.02 -15.27 -1.99
CA MET A 58 -8.93 -14.99 -0.56
C MET A 58 -9.69 -13.72 -0.15
N ALA A 59 -9.62 -12.67 -0.99
CA ALA A 59 -10.33 -11.42 -0.71
C ALA A 59 -11.86 -11.59 -0.80
N VAL A 60 -12.38 -12.37 -1.75
CA VAL A 60 -13.82 -12.65 -1.85
C VAL A 60 -14.29 -13.53 -0.68
N GLU A 61 -13.53 -14.58 -0.35
CA GLU A 61 -13.85 -15.47 0.77
C GLU A 61 -13.91 -14.71 2.11
N GLU A 62 -12.93 -13.86 2.38
CA GLU A 62 -12.86 -13.14 3.65
C GLU A 62 -13.88 -12.01 3.77
N THR A 63 -14.13 -11.26 2.68
CA THR A 63 -14.94 -10.05 2.73
C THR A 63 -16.38 -10.24 2.30
N GLY A 64 -16.68 -11.27 1.52
CA GLY A 64 -17.97 -11.46 0.85
C GLY A 64 -18.29 -10.39 -0.19
N MET A 65 -17.29 -9.62 -0.65
CA MET A 65 -17.48 -8.46 -1.52
C MET A 65 -16.90 -8.68 -2.93
N GLY A 66 -17.73 -8.42 -3.94
CA GLY A 66 -17.35 -8.52 -5.36
C GLY A 66 -17.20 -9.96 -5.84
N ILE A 67 -16.67 -10.12 -7.03
CA ILE A 67 -16.41 -11.42 -7.67
C ILE A 67 -14.91 -11.60 -7.94
N VAL A 68 -14.47 -12.85 -8.03
CA VAL A 68 -13.05 -13.19 -8.14
C VAL A 68 -12.45 -12.61 -9.42
N GLU A 69 -13.14 -12.71 -10.54
CA GLU A 69 -12.70 -12.27 -11.87
C GLU A 69 -12.35 -10.77 -11.87
N ASP A 70 -13.21 -9.94 -11.31
CA ASP A 70 -12.98 -8.50 -11.20
C ASP A 70 -11.81 -8.18 -10.26
N LYS A 71 -11.66 -8.92 -9.16
CA LYS A 71 -10.55 -8.72 -8.24
C LYS A 71 -9.22 -9.17 -8.84
N VAL A 72 -9.21 -10.19 -9.70
CA VAL A 72 -8.02 -10.58 -10.48
C VAL A 72 -7.58 -9.42 -11.38
N ILE A 73 -8.52 -8.79 -12.09
CA ILE A 73 -8.23 -7.62 -12.94
C ILE A 73 -7.68 -6.46 -12.10
N LYS A 74 -8.28 -6.19 -10.94
CA LYS A 74 -7.81 -5.12 -10.03
C LYS A 74 -6.43 -5.40 -9.45
N ASN A 75 -6.13 -6.63 -9.07
CA ASN A 75 -4.81 -7.04 -8.60
C ASN A 75 -3.77 -6.93 -9.72
N HIS A 76 -4.11 -7.37 -10.94
CA HIS A 76 -3.27 -7.22 -12.12
C HIS A 76 -2.96 -5.73 -12.41
N TYR A 77 -3.98 -4.88 -12.38
CA TYR A 77 -3.80 -3.44 -12.54
C TYR A 77 -2.86 -2.85 -11.47
N ALA A 78 -3.10 -3.20 -10.21
CA ALA A 78 -2.30 -2.69 -9.09
C ALA A 78 -0.82 -3.15 -9.14
N ALA A 79 -0.55 -4.30 -9.74
CA ALA A 79 0.80 -4.83 -9.88
C ALA A 79 1.43 -4.40 -11.21
N GLU A 80 0.95 -4.92 -12.34
CA GLU A 80 1.62 -4.80 -13.62
C GLU A 80 1.44 -3.44 -14.30
N TYR A 81 0.22 -2.88 -14.30
CA TYR A 81 0.00 -1.56 -14.91
C TYR A 81 0.73 -0.47 -14.12
N ILE A 82 0.72 -0.55 -12.80
CA ILE A 82 1.45 0.39 -11.93
C ILE A 82 2.95 0.25 -12.16
N TYR A 83 3.48 -0.97 -12.23
CA TYR A 83 4.88 -1.19 -12.58
C TYR A 83 5.22 -0.56 -13.94
N ASN A 84 4.47 -0.87 -14.98
CA ASN A 84 4.73 -0.37 -16.33
C ASN A 84 4.67 1.16 -16.42
N LYS A 85 3.77 1.78 -15.63
CA LYS A 85 3.67 3.24 -15.57
C LYS A 85 4.89 3.89 -14.92
N TYR A 86 5.43 3.30 -13.85
CA TYR A 86 6.43 3.96 -13.02
C TYR A 86 7.85 3.36 -13.12
N LYS A 87 8.05 2.26 -13.86
CA LYS A 87 9.37 1.59 -13.97
C LYS A 87 10.49 2.52 -14.42
N ASN A 88 10.21 3.49 -15.30
CA ASN A 88 11.18 4.43 -15.82
C ASN A 88 11.22 5.78 -15.06
N SER A 89 10.41 5.93 -14.00
CA SER A 89 10.39 7.16 -13.21
C SER A 89 11.63 7.26 -12.33
N LYS A 90 12.34 8.36 -12.40
CA LYS A 90 13.42 8.67 -11.46
C LYS A 90 12.83 9.03 -10.11
N THR A 91 13.27 8.34 -9.06
CA THR A 91 12.79 8.51 -7.69
C THR A 91 13.92 8.61 -6.66
N CYS A 92 15.16 8.69 -7.14
CA CYS A 92 16.37 8.79 -6.31
C CYS A 92 17.27 9.90 -6.80
N GLY A 93 17.71 10.76 -5.87
CA GLY A 93 18.66 11.84 -6.15
C GLY A 93 18.12 12.92 -7.09
N VAL A 94 19.00 13.56 -7.82
CA VAL A 94 18.62 14.65 -8.73
C VAL A 94 17.81 14.10 -9.91
N ILE A 95 16.56 14.56 -10.03
CA ILE A 95 15.62 14.14 -11.08
C ILE A 95 15.52 15.14 -12.22
N GLU A 96 15.84 16.41 -11.96
CA GLU A 96 15.80 17.50 -12.93
C GLU A 96 16.79 18.60 -12.53
N GLU A 97 17.47 19.19 -13.49
CA GLU A 97 18.34 20.36 -13.30
C GLU A 97 17.93 21.48 -14.28
N ASP A 98 17.71 22.66 -13.74
CA ASP A 98 17.55 23.89 -14.50
C ASP A 98 18.83 24.70 -14.38
N LYS A 99 19.65 24.64 -15.42
CA LYS A 99 20.94 25.33 -15.46
C LYS A 99 20.82 26.84 -15.66
N GLU A 100 19.70 27.31 -16.21
CA GLU A 100 19.46 28.74 -16.44
C GLU A 100 19.17 29.46 -15.11
N PHE A 101 18.38 28.85 -14.26
CA PHE A 101 18.04 29.40 -12.94
C PHE A 101 18.87 28.81 -11.79
N GLY A 102 19.79 27.87 -12.07
CA GLY A 102 20.62 27.25 -11.04
C GLY A 102 19.82 26.39 -10.04
N LEU A 103 18.72 25.78 -10.49
CA LEU A 103 17.82 24.99 -9.65
C LEU A 103 18.01 23.49 -9.91
N ALA A 104 17.90 22.69 -8.87
CA ALA A 104 17.84 21.24 -8.97
C ALA A 104 16.61 20.71 -8.19
N ARG A 105 15.89 19.77 -8.84
CA ARG A 105 14.83 19.01 -8.19
C ARG A 105 15.39 17.66 -7.72
N VAL A 106 15.34 17.42 -6.43
CA VAL A 106 15.87 16.20 -5.79
C VAL A 106 14.72 15.37 -5.26
N ALA A 107 14.72 14.07 -5.57
CA ALA A 107 13.76 13.11 -5.04
C ALA A 107 14.29 12.51 -3.75
N GLU A 108 13.58 12.73 -2.64
CA GLU A 108 13.86 12.18 -1.32
C GLU A 108 12.66 11.38 -0.78
N PRO A 109 12.87 10.32 0.00
CA PRO A 109 11.79 9.60 0.64
C PRO A 109 11.10 10.47 1.72
N LEU A 110 9.81 10.24 1.93
CA LEU A 110 9.05 10.90 2.99
C LEU A 110 9.35 10.30 4.37
N GLY A 111 9.72 9.03 4.43
CA GLY A 111 9.93 8.28 5.65
C GLY A 111 9.00 7.06 5.75
N ILE A 112 8.22 6.96 6.83
CA ILE A 112 7.24 5.89 7.04
C ILE A 112 5.86 6.33 6.55
N LEU A 113 5.25 5.51 5.71
CA LEU A 113 3.89 5.69 5.23
C LEU A 113 2.89 4.88 6.07
N ALA A 114 1.83 5.52 6.54
CA ALA A 114 0.66 4.86 7.13
C ALA A 114 -0.31 4.48 6.01
N ALA A 115 -0.57 3.20 5.78
CA ALA A 115 -1.48 2.72 4.75
C ALA A 115 -2.79 2.20 5.35
N VAL A 116 -3.86 2.97 5.29
CA VAL A 116 -5.20 2.51 5.69
C VAL A 116 -5.86 1.83 4.50
N ILE A 117 -6.29 0.57 4.68
CA ILE A 117 -6.81 -0.30 3.61
C ILE A 117 -8.30 -0.57 3.80
N PRO A 118 -9.12 -0.43 2.73
CA PRO A 118 -10.56 -0.65 2.78
C PRO A 118 -10.94 -2.14 2.64
N THR A 119 -12.19 -2.48 2.96
CA THR A 119 -12.73 -3.84 2.73
C THR A 119 -13.03 -4.15 1.27
N THR A 120 -13.40 -3.13 0.50
CA THR A 120 -13.86 -3.29 -0.89
C THR A 120 -12.79 -3.75 -1.85
N ASN A 121 -11.55 -3.26 -1.68
CA ASN A 121 -10.40 -3.59 -2.54
C ASN A 121 -9.14 -3.82 -1.70
N PRO A 122 -9.12 -4.81 -0.80
CA PRO A 122 -8.04 -4.94 0.18
C PRO A 122 -6.70 -5.30 -0.46
N THR A 123 -6.67 -6.33 -1.29
CA THR A 123 -5.44 -6.86 -1.88
C THR A 123 -4.83 -5.90 -2.91
N SER A 124 -5.62 -5.39 -3.85
CA SER A 124 -5.12 -4.45 -4.84
C SER A 124 -4.64 -3.13 -4.23
N THR A 125 -5.31 -2.64 -3.18
CA THR A 125 -4.87 -1.43 -2.47
C THR A 125 -3.56 -1.66 -1.70
N ALA A 126 -3.40 -2.82 -1.06
CA ALA A 126 -2.16 -3.18 -0.38
C ALA A 126 -1.01 -3.31 -1.38
N ILE A 127 -1.22 -4.03 -2.50
CA ILE A 127 -0.23 -4.16 -3.58
C ILE A 127 0.21 -2.78 -4.09
N PHE A 128 -0.75 -1.94 -4.48
CA PHE A 128 -0.45 -0.60 -5.01
C PHE A 128 0.37 0.23 -4.03
N LYS A 129 -0.08 0.33 -2.77
CA LYS A 129 0.58 1.19 -1.78
C LYS A 129 1.97 0.70 -1.42
N THR A 130 2.17 -0.62 -1.29
CA THR A 130 3.49 -1.19 -1.00
C THR A 130 4.45 -1.02 -2.18
N LEU A 131 3.99 -1.18 -3.43
CA LEU A 131 4.81 -0.96 -4.60
C LEU A 131 5.27 0.50 -4.73
N ILE A 132 4.37 1.46 -4.50
CA ILE A 132 4.75 2.88 -4.54
C ILE A 132 5.70 3.24 -3.39
N ALA A 133 5.48 2.70 -2.18
CA ALA A 133 6.40 2.89 -1.07
C ALA A 133 7.82 2.39 -1.42
N LEU A 134 7.94 1.18 -1.97
CA LEU A 134 9.23 0.64 -2.41
C LEU A 134 9.87 1.48 -3.51
N LYS A 135 9.11 1.89 -4.54
CA LYS A 135 9.64 2.70 -5.64
C LYS A 135 10.19 4.05 -5.19
N THR A 136 9.69 4.58 -4.07
CA THR A 136 10.06 5.89 -3.52
C THR A 136 10.90 5.81 -2.25
N ARG A 137 11.48 4.65 -1.94
CA ARG A 137 12.37 4.39 -0.78
C ARG A 137 11.72 4.68 0.58
N ASN A 138 10.40 4.55 0.68
CA ASN A 138 9.66 4.70 1.92
C ASN A 138 9.45 3.36 2.62
N GLY A 139 9.43 3.38 3.95
CA GLY A 139 8.86 2.31 4.75
C GLY A 139 7.34 2.41 4.76
N ILE A 140 6.65 1.29 4.97
CA ILE A 140 5.19 1.31 5.00
C ILE A 140 4.64 0.37 6.05
N ILE A 141 3.71 0.88 6.87
CA ILE A 141 2.91 0.07 7.80
C ILE A 141 1.44 0.08 7.39
N ILE A 142 0.86 -1.11 7.31
CA ILE A 142 -0.49 -1.30 6.83
C ILE A 142 -1.44 -1.46 8.02
N SER A 143 -2.50 -0.64 8.05
CA SER A 143 -3.66 -0.82 8.92
C SER A 143 -4.80 -1.41 8.07
N PRO A 144 -5.02 -2.73 8.12
CA PRO A 144 -6.09 -3.38 7.36
C PRO A 144 -7.45 -3.13 8.02
N HIS A 145 -8.50 -3.16 7.20
CA HIS A 145 -9.85 -3.21 7.76
C HIS A 145 -10.06 -4.55 8.49
N PRO A 146 -10.71 -4.59 9.68
CA PRO A 146 -10.88 -5.82 10.47
C PRO A 146 -11.49 -7.00 9.69
N ARG A 147 -12.40 -6.72 8.74
CA ARG A 147 -13.03 -7.74 7.87
C ARG A 147 -12.22 -8.15 6.64
N ALA A 148 -10.99 -7.65 6.48
CA ALA A 148 -10.12 -7.94 5.34
C ALA A 148 -8.66 -8.08 5.78
N LYS A 149 -8.42 -8.43 7.03
CA LYS A 149 -7.07 -8.44 7.61
C LYS A 149 -6.18 -9.55 7.05
N LYS A 150 -6.74 -10.73 6.78
CA LYS A 150 -5.98 -11.88 6.30
C LYS A 150 -5.52 -11.69 4.85
N CYS A 151 -6.43 -11.34 3.95
CA CYS A 151 -6.08 -11.14 2.54
C CYS A 151 -5.20 -9.91 2.33
N THR A 152 -5.36 -8.85 3.15
CA THR A 152 -4.47 -7.68 3.15
C THR A 152 -3.06 -8.05 3.60
N ALA A 153 -2.95 -8.77 4.72
CA ALA A 153 -1.67 -9.25 5.25
C ALA A 153 -0.95 -10.17 4.25
N GLU A 154 -1.68 -11.07 3.61
CA GLU A 154 -1.11 -11.97 2.61
C GLU A 154 -0.60 -11.22 1.38
N ALA A 155 -1.35 -10.21 0.90
CA ALA A 155 -0.89 -9.36 -0.20
C ALA A 155 0.40 -8.59 0.16
N ALA A 156 0.48 -8.06 1.40
CA ALA A 156 1.67 -7.40 1.90
C ALA A 156 2.86 -8.36 2.05
N ARG A 157 2.61 -9.58 2.55
CA ARG A 157 3.61 -10.64 2.71
C ARG A 157 4.25 -11.02 1.36
N VAL A 158 3.44 -11.24 0.33
CA VAL A 158 3.91 -11.56 -1.03
C VAL A 158 4.87 -10.49 -1.55
N VAL A 159 4.49 -9.22 -1.39
CA VAL A 159 5.32 -8.09 -1.82
C VAL A 159 6.60 -8.00 -1.00
N LEU A 160 6.52 -8.11 0.33
CA LEU A 160 7.67 -8.05 1.24
C LEU A 160 8.69 -9.15 0.95
N GLU A 161 8.25 -10.41 0.85
CA GLU A 161 9.15 -11.55 0.59
C GLU A 161 9.91 -11.40 -0.73
N ALA A 162 9.22 -10.92 -1.78
CA ALA A 162 9.86 -10.67 -3.08
C ALA A 162 10.83 -9.48 -3.02
N ALA A 163 10.46 -8.40 -2.33
CA ALA A 163 11.31 -7.23 -2.15
C ALA A 163 12.59 -7.56 -1.39
N VAL A 164 12.48 -8.27 -0.26
CA VAL A 164 13.63 -8.69 0.55
C VAL A 164 14.54 -9.65 -0.23
N LYS A 165 13.96 -10.60 -0.96
CA LYS A 165 14.74 -11.50 -1.83
C LYS A 165 15.49 -10.74 -2.94
N ALA A 166 14.98 -9.62 -3.38
CA ALA A 166 15.61 -8.74 -4.37
C ALA A 166 16.63 -7.77 -3.77
N GLY A 167 16.73 -7.70 -2.44
CA GLY A 167 17.70 -6.91 -1.70
C GLY A 167 17.13 -5.77 -0.86
N ALA A 168 15.81 -5.65 -0.70
CA ALA A 168 15.24 -4.67 0.22
C ALA A 168 15.55 -5.03 1.69
N PRO A 169 15.63 -4.04 2.60
CA PRO A 169 15.82 -4.30 4.02
C PRO A 169 14.68 -5.13 4.61
N GLU A 170 14.99 -6.06 5.52
CA GLU A 170 13.97 -6.77 6.29
C GLU A 170 13.16 -5.77 7.12
N GLY A 171 11.83 -5.91 7.11
CA GLY A 171 10.93 -5.03 7.88
C GLY A 171 10.57 -3.70 7.21
N ILE A 172 10.91 -3.52 5.92
CA ILE A 172 10.53 -2.31 5.16
C ILE A 172 9.01 -2.20 4.89
N ILE A 173 8.30 -3.30 4.98
CA ILE A 173 6.83 -3.40 4.92
C ILE A 173 6.37 -4.17 6.16
N ASP A 174 5.39 -3.62 6.88
CA ASP A 174 4.78 -4.30 8.01
C ASP A 174 3.26 -4.05 8.05
N TRP A 175 2.53 -4.81 8.89
CA TRP A 175 1.07 -4.69 9.00
C TRP A 175 0.57 -5.06 10.39
N ILE A 176 -0.56 -4.46 10.77
CA ILE A 176 -1.26 -4.76 12.03
C ILE A 176 -2.05 -6.07 11.87
N ASP A 177 -1.79 -7.07 12.72
CA ASP A 177 -2.48 -8.37 12.68
C ASP A 177 -3.85 -8.33 13.37
N VAL A 178 -3.98 -7.51 14.41
CA VAL A 178 -5.25 -7.29 15.13
C VAL A 178 -5.60 -5.81 15.07
N PRO A 179 -6.21 -5.35 13.96
CA PRO A 179 -6.49 -3.93 13.78
C PRO A 179 -7.57 -3.42 14.73
N SER A 180 -7.29 -2.27 15.35
CA SER A 180 -8.23 -1.49 16.16
C SER A 180 -8.20 -0.02 15.72
N LEU A 181 -9.22 0.73 16.14
CA LEU A 181 -9.24 2.18 15.88
C LEU A 181 -8.10 2.89 16.59
N GLU A 182 -7.76 2.47 17.80
CA GLU A 182 -6.64 3.01 18.59
C GLU A 182 -5.31 2.81 17.84
N MET A 183 -5.02 1.59 17.39
CA MET A 183 -3.79 1.30 16.64
C MET A 183 -3.75 2.05 15.31
N THR A 184 -4.89 2.16 14.60
CA THR A 184 -4.97 2.94 13.36
C THR A 184 -4.65 4.42 13.60
N ASN A 185 -5.20 5.00 14.68
CA ASN A 185 -4.93 6.38 15.06
C ASN A 185 -3.46 6.58 15.47
N LEU A 186 -2.87 5.64 16.19
CA LEU A 186 -1.47 5.67 16.56
C LEU A 186 -0.56 5.64 15.32
N VAL A 187 -0.83 4.74 14.37
CA VAL A 187 -0.10 4.70 13.09
C VAL A 187 -0.19 6.04 12.36
N MET A 188 -1.39 6.62 12.24
CA MET A 188 -1.56 7.92 11.60
C MET A 188 -0.81 9.05 12.30
N LYS A 189 -0.63 8.97 13.61
CA LYS A 189 0.09 9.97 14.41
C LYS A 189 1.60 9.83 14.28
N GLU A 190 2.13 8.62 14.29
CA GLU A 190 3.57 8.34 14.36
C GLU A 190 4.25 8.29 12.98
N CYS A 191 3.49 8.07 11.90
CA CYS A 191 4.03 8.03 10.54
C CYS A 191 4.23 9.43 9.94
N ASP A 192 5.04 9.50 8.87
CA ASP A 192 5.42 10.75 8.21
C ASP A 192 4.41 11.22 7.16
N CYS A 193 3.67 10.26 6.55
CA CYS A 193 2.60 10.55 5.59
C CYS A 193 1.54 9.46 5.64
N ILE A 194 0.29 9.82 5.39
CA ILE A 194 -0.86 8.92 5.45
C ILE A 194 -1.42 8.69 4.05
N LEU A 195 -1.54 7.42 3.67
CA LEU A 195 -2.24 6.97 2.48
C LEU A 195 -3.57 6.33 2.91
N ALA A 196 -4.62 7.13 3.04
CA ALA A 196 -5.93 6.65 3.49
C ALA A 196 -6.83 6.29 2.30
N THR A 197 -7.31 5.04 2.25
CA THR A 197 -8.39 4.63 1.34
C THR A 197 -9.51 4.03 2.17
N GLY A 198 -10.68 4.66 2.13
CA GLY A 198 -11.80 4.23 2.96
C GLY A 198 -13.03 5.11 2.85
N GLY A 199 -13.97 4.93 3.77
CA GLY A 199 -15.17 5.77 3.84
C GLY A 199 -14.86 7.22 4.24
N PRO A 200 -15.83 8.14 4.06
CA PRO A 200 -15.65 9.58 4.31
C PRO A 200 -15.11 9.90 5.71
N ALA A 201 -15.56 9.18 6.74
CA ALA A 201 -15.11 9.37 8.12
C ALA A 201 -13.60 9.08 8.28
N MET A 202 -13.11 7.99 7.68
CA MET A 202 -11.70 7.62 7.74
C MET A 202 -10.83 8.64 6.99
N VAL A 203 -11.26 9.09 5.81
CA VAL A 203 -10.55 10.12 5.04
C VAL A 203 -10.51 11.44 5.80
N LYS A 204 -11.61 11.83 6.44
CA LYS A 204 -11.65 13.02 7.31
C LYS A 204 -10.69 12.88 8.49
N SER A 205 -10.65 11.72 9.14
CA SER A 205 -9.70 11.45 10.24
C SER A 205 -8.26 11.60 9.79
N ALA A 206 -7.91 11.04 8.61
CA ALA A 206 -6.57 11.18 8.04
C ALA A 206 -6.17 12.64 7.81
N TYR A 207 -7.03 13.44 7.19
CA TYR A 207 -6.76 14.88 6.98
C TYR A 207 -6.73 15.69 8.27
N SER A 208 -7.42 15.25 9.32
CA SER A 208 -7.44 15.92 10.63
C SER A 208 -6.32 15.46 11.57
N SER A 209 -5.45 14.56 11.15
CA SER A 209 -4.38 13.99 11.98
C SER A 209 -3.21 14.95 12.25
N GLY A 210 -3.12 16.04 11.48
CA GLY A 210 -1.98 16.97 11.52
C GLY A 210 -0.76 16.50 10.74
N LYS A 211 -0.86 15.38 10.02
CA LYS A 211 0.18 14.82 9.15
C LYS A 211 -0.18 15.03 7.67
N PRO A 212 0.78 15.09 6.76
CA PRO A 212 0.51 15.01 5.34
C PRO A 212 -0.32 13.76 5.01
N ALA A 213 -1.41 13.93 4.28
CA ALA A 213 -2.31 12.83 3.98
C ALA A 213 -2.81 12.88 2.53
N LEU A 214 -2.84 11.71 1.90
CA LEU A 214 -3.45 11.47 0.61
C LEU A 214 -4.67 10.58 0.83
N GLY A 215 -5.86 11.18 0.86
CA GLY A 215 -7.11 10.51 1.14
C GLY A 215 -7.89 10.21 -0.13
N VAL A 216 -8.37 8.96 -0.25
CA VAL A 216 -9.25 8.51 -1.32
C VAL A 216 -10.53 7.98 -0.69
N GLY A 217 -11.64 8.69 -0.93
CA GLY A 217 -12.97 8.34 -0.47
C GLY A 217 -13.74 7.43 -1.43
N ALA A 218 -15.03 7.28 -1.18
CA ALA A 218 -15.94 6.55 -2.05
C ALA A 218 -16.12 7.28 -3.39
N GLY A 219 -16.07 6.52 -4.49
CA GLY A 219 -16.41 7.03 -5.80
C GLY A 219 -17.93 7.04 -6.01
N ASN A 220 -18.43 8.00 -6.77
CA ASN A 220 -19.79 8.01 -7.29
C ASN A 220 -19.81 7.33 -8.66
N THR A 221 -20.51 6.21 -8.77
CA THR A 221 -20.70 5.54 -10.06
C THR A 221 -21.98 6.07 -10.70
N PRO A 222 -21.93 6.68 -11.90
CA PRO A 222 -23.13 7.06 -12.63
C PRO A 222 -23.96 5.81 -12.96
N ALA A 223 -25.24 5.85 -12.66
CA ALA A 223 -26.19 4.80 -13.03
C ALA A 223 -27.22 5.39 -13.99
N ILE A 224 -27.31 4.80 -15.19
CA ILE A 224 -28.32 5.17 -16.20
C ILE A 224 -29.33 4.05 -16.26
N CYS A 225 -30.54 4.33 -15.81
CA CYS A 225 -31.67 3.42 -15.88
C CYS A 225 -32.51 3.78 -17.10
N LEU A 226 -32.65 2.86 -18.03
CA LEU A 226 -33.49 3.01 -19.22
C LEU A 226 -34.68 2.07 -19.12
N LEU A 227 -35.86 2.52 -19.59
CA LEU A 227 -37.13 1.80 -19.51
C LEU A 227 -37.05 0.36 -20.06
N TYR A 228 -36.21 0.11 -21.08
CA TYR A 228 -36.05 -1.19 -21.70
C TYR A 228 -34.88 -2.03 -21.12
N THR A 229 -34.04 -1.46 -20.26
CA THR A 229 -32.90 -2.18 -19.66
C THR A 229 -33.07 -2.48 -18.18
N SER A 230 -33.86 -1.67 -17.49
CA SER A 230 -34.12 -1.82 -16.06
C SER A 230 -35.50 -1.26 -15.74
N PRO A 231 -36.39 -2.02 -15.09
CA PRO A 231 -37.69 -1.49 -14.67
C PRO A 231 -37.48 -0.36 -13.67
N SER A 232 -38.19 0.74 -13.89
CA SER A 232 -38.23 1.83 -12.95
C SER A 232 -39.05 1.44 -11.71
N PRO A 233 -38.63 1.84 -10.48
CA PRO A 233 -39.47 1.63 -9.30
C PRO A 233 -40.82 2.36 -9.36
N ARG A 234 -41.05 3.17 -10.39
CA ARG A 234 -42.29 3.94 -10.61
C ARG A 234 -43.21 3.32 -11.66
N ASP A 235 -42.74 2.27 -12.34
CA ASP A 235 -43.53 1.47 -13.30
C ASP A 235 -44.03 0.18 -12.62
#